data_4cb59135fa71ce8eefeaa712e4a100e8
#
_entry.id   4cb59135fa71ce8eefeaa712e4a100e8
#
_cell.length_a   1.000
_cell.length_b   1.000
_cell.length_c   1.000
_cell.angle_alpha   90.00
_cell.angle_beta   90.00
_cell.angle_gamma   90.00
#
_symmetry.space_group_name_H-M   'P 1'
#
loop_
_entity.id
_entity.type
_entity.pdbx_description
1 polymer ?
#
loop_
_entity_poly.entity_id
_entity_poly.type
_entity_poly.pdbx_seq_one_letter_code
_entity_poly.pdbx_strand_id
1 'polypeptide(L)'
;MELDETLQVARRLKEDGAHALVLSGGFVSKAPMYVMRGAMPIKTMTHYMDCWWLKWGVRMVGKWMIPTVPFKEAYFLDDALLFQREVPGIPLVYVGGLVSRKKIEEVLSLGFPFVQMGRALLNTPDLVNRMKAEEDYCCDCGHSNFCIARMYTLDMACHKHLKEKIPTSLQKEIERLEEEARS
;
A
#
# COMPACT_ATOMS: atom_id res chain seq x y z
N MET A 1 -6.19 -11.17 13.65
CA MET A 1 -5.85 -12.50 13.13
C MET A 1 -4.34 -12.57 13.20
N GLU A 2 -3.84 -13.50 13.94
CA GLU A 2 -2.40 -13.72 14.09
C GLU A 2 -1.87 -14.52 12.87
N LEU A 3 -0.56 -14.54 12.68
CA LEU A 3 0.05 -15.18 11.50
C LEU A 3 -0.33 -16.67 11.42
N ASP A 4 -0.32 -17.35 12.55
CA ASP A 4 -0.70 -18.80 12.63
C ASP A 4 -2.15 -19.05 12.21
N GLU A 5 -3.08 -18.19 12.61
CA GLU A 5 -4.48 -18.28 12.17
C GLU A 5 -4.61 -18.08 10.66
N THR A 6 -3.84 -17.11 10.12
CA THR A 6 -3.84 -16.83 8.68
C THR A 6 -3.28 -18.01 7.87
N LEU A 7 -2.25 -18.68 8.37
CA LEU A 7 -1.71 -19.90 7.76
C LEU A 7 -2.73 -21.06 7.77
N GLN A 8 -3.48 -21.24 8.88
CA GLN A 8 -4.55 -22.24 8.94
C GLN A 8 -5.65 -21.96 7.92
N VAL A 9 -6.07 -20.68 7.80
CA VAL A 9 -7.04 -20.26 6.78
C VAL A 9 -6.53 -20.54 5.37
N ALA A 10 -5.26 -20.23 5.09
CA ALA A 10 -4.65 -20.47 3.78
C ALA A 10 -4.61 -21.98 3.43
N ARG A 11 -4.26 -22.85 4.40
CA ARG A 11 -4.29 -24.30 4.22
C ARG A 11 -5.72 -24.79 3.93
N ARG A 12 -6.70 -24.29 4.67
CA ARG A 12 -8.10 -24.67 4.47
C ARG A 12 -8.63 -24.23 3.11
N LEU A 13 -8.34 -23.01 2.68
CA LEU A 13 -8.71 -22.52 1.34
C LEU A 13 -8.12 -23.38 0.23
N LYS A 14 -6.87 -23.82 0.39
CA LYS A 14 -6.25 -24.75 -0.55
C LYS A 14 -6.97 -26.09 -0.59
N GLU A 15 -7.31 -26.69 0.58
CA GLU A 15 -8.07 -27.95 0.69
C GLU A 15 -9.46 -27.83 0.05
N ASP A 16 -10.11 -26.69 0.22
CA ASP A 16 -11.42 -26.38 -0.35
C ASP A 16 -11.37 -26.04 -1.86
N GLY A 17 -10.19 -26.13 -2.49
CA GLY A 17 -10.03 -26.04 -3.95
C GLY A 17 -9.69 -24.64 -4.48
N ALA A 18 -9.18 -23.73 -3.68
CA ALA A 18 -8.67 -22.46 -4.18
C ALA A 18 -7.51 -22.69 -5.18
N HIS A 19 -7.52 -21.96 -6.31
CA HIS A 19 -6.51 -22.11 -7.36
C HIS A 19 -5.28 -21.23 -7.15
N ALA A 20 -5.41 -20.13 -6.42
CA ALA A 20 -4.33 -19.24 -6.03
C ALA A 20 -4.72 -18.41 -4.80
N LEU A 21 -3.75 -17.91 -4.06
CA LEU A 21 -3.99 -17.02 -2.92
C LEU A 21 -3.28 -15.67 -3.14
N VAL A 22 -4.01 -14.59 -2.88
CA VAL A 22 -3.44 -13.24 -2.83
C VAL A 22 -3.12 -12.91 -1.38
N LEU A 23 -1.84 -12.70 -1.08
CA LEU A 23 -1.37 -12.39 0.28
C LEU A 23 -1.59 -10.92 0.61
N SER A 24 -2.85 -10.53 0.76
CA SER A 24 -3.21 -9.15 1.12
C SER A 24 -3.17 -8.96 2.62
N GLY A 25 -2.45 -7.94 3.09
CA GLY A 25 -2.31 -7.65 4.52
C GLY A 25 -3.44 -6.80 5.08
N GLY A 26 -3.96 -7.22 6.24
CA GLY A 26 -4.63 -6.40 7.23
C GLY A 26 -5.98 -5.77 6.90
N PHE A 27 -6.61 -5.31 7.98
CA PHE A 27 -7.81 -4.45 7.92
C PHE A 27 -7.42 -2.98 8.09
N VAL A 28 -7.83 -2.13 7.16
CA VAL A 28 -7.56 -0.68 7.20
C VAL A 28 -8.07 -0.03 8.49
N SER A 29 -9.17 -0.52 9.05
CA SER A 29 -9.77 0.03 10.26
C SER A 29 -9.03 -0.33 11.56
N LYS A 30 -8.43 -1.54 11.65
CA LYS A 30 -7.74 -2.01 12.86
C LYS A 30 -6.22 -1.88 12.81
N ALA A 31 -5.64 -2.02 11.62
CA ALA A 31 -4.19 -1.99 11.43
C ALA A 31 -3.82 -1.32 10.09
N PRO A 32 -4.08 -0.01 9.95
CA PRO A 32 -3.86 0.71 8.69
C PRO A 32 -2.40 0.66 8.23
N MET A 33 -1.44 0.49 9.15
CA MET A 33 -0.02 0.37 8.84
C MET A 33 0.34 -0.87 8.02
N TYR A 34 -0.50 -1.90 7.98
CA TYR A 34 -0.26 -3.03 7.07
C TYR A 34 -0.47 -2.66 5.60
N VAL A 35 -1.42 -1.77 5.33
CA VAL A 35 -1.72 -1.30 3.97
C VAL A 35 -0.95 -0.02 3.63
N MET A 36 -0.72 0.82 4.64
CA MET A 36 -0.06 2.12 4.50
C MET A 36 1.32 2.08 5.13
N ARG A 37 2.34 2.28 4.34
CA ARG A 37 3.68 2.63 4.80
C ARG A 37 3.87 4.14 4.62
N GLY A 38 4.69 4.75 5.48
CA GLY A 38 4.82 6.20 5.59
C GLY A 38 3.85 6.79 6.60
N ALA A 39 3.90 8.10 6.77
CA ALA A 39 3.04 8.82 7.70
C ALA A 39 1.62 9.02 7.14
N MET A 40 0.63 9.13 8.05
CA MET A 40 -0.74 9.43 7.68
C MET A 40 -0.91 10.92 7.39
N PRO A 41 -1.50 11.32 6.24
CA PRO A 41 -1.80 12.71 5.92
C PRO A 41 -3.03 13.20 6.67
N ILE A 42 -2.88 13.54 7.95
CA ILE A 42 -3.99 13.91 8.86
C ILE A 42 -4.76 15.13 8.36
N LYS A 43 -4.07 16.13 7.81
CA LYS A 43 -4.75 17.33 7.28
C LYS A 43 -5.60 16.98 6.06
N THR A 44 -5.06 16.16 5.14
CA THR A 44 -5.79 15.67 3.95
C THR A 44 -7.01 14.86 4.36
N MET A 45 -6.83 13.87 5.23
CA MET A 45 -7.92 13.02 5.71
C MET A 45 -9.03 13.84 6.37
N THR A 46 -8.66 14.77 7.26
CA THR A 46 -9.64 15.63 7.95
C THR A 46 -10.23 16.73 7.06
N HIS A 47 -9.57 17.10 5.96
CA HIS A 47 -10.12 18.09 5.01
C HIS A 47 -11.42 17.57 4.38
N TYR A 48 -11.45 16.31 4.00
CA TYR A 48 -12.57 15.66 3.32
C TYR A 48 -13.60 15.00 4.28
N MET A 49 -13.48 15.18 5.59
CA MET A 49 -14.48 14.76 6.56
C MET A 49 -15.59 15.80 6.65
N ASP A 50 -16.86 15.37 6.70
CA ASP A 50 -18.00 16.30 6.86
C ASP A 50 -18.21 16.70 8.32
N CYS A 51 -17.98 15.78 9.26
CA CYS A 51 -18.25 15.98 10.68
C CYS A 51 -17.17 16.83 11.38
N TRP A 52 -17.50 18.05 11.78
CA TRP A 52 -16.56 19.02 12.34
C TRP A 52 -15.91 18.58 13.66
N TRP A 53 -16.67 17.97 14.58
CA TRP A 53 -16.13 17.51 15.86
C TRP A 53 -15.20 16.30 15.70
N LEU A 54 -15.52 15.38 14.76
CA LEU A 54 -14.65 14.27 14.43
C LEU A 54 -13.36 14.77 13.77
N LYS A 55 -13.46 15.75 12.87
CA LYS A 55 -12.34 16.44 12.25
C LYS A 55 -11.39 17.01 13.30
N TRP A 56 -11.94 17.69 14.31
CA TRP A 56 -11.15 18.28 15.39
C TRP A 56 -10.49 17.21 16.26
N GLY A 57 -11.23 16.18 16.67
CA GLY A 57 -10.71 15.05 17.43
C GLY A 57 -9.56 14.33 16.72
N VAL A 58 -9.72 14.01 15.43
CA VAL A 58 -8.66 13.36 14.62
C VAL A 58 -7.42 14.24 14.48
N ARG A 59 -7.57 15.57 14.35
CA ARG A 59 -6.42 16.49 14.31
C ARG A 59 -5.64 16.54 15.61
N MET A 60 -6.31 16.42 16.75
CA MET A 60 -5.69 16.43 18.08
C MET A 60 -4.92 15.14 18.37
N VAL A 61 -5.54 13.99 18.12
CA VAL A 61 -5.00 12.69 18.56
C VAL A 61 -4.47 11.81 17.41
N GLY A 62 -4.77 12.13 16.14
CA GLY A 62 -4.50 11.25 15.02
C GLY A 62 -3.02 10.89 14.84
N LYS A 63 -2.10 11.81 15.08
CA LYS A 63 -0.66 11.54 15.04
C LYS A 63 -0.19 10.57 16.12
N TRP A 64 -0.89 10.52 17.26
CA TRP A 64 -0.58 9.63 18.38
C TRP A 64 -1.18 8.25 18.18
N MET A 65 -2.35 8.18 17.55
CA MET A 65 -3.06 6.92 17.36
C MET A 65 -2.57 6.11 16.16
N ILE A 66 -2.02 6.77 15.14
CA ILE A 66 -1.58 6.11 13.91
C ILE A 66 -0.06 6.18 13.84
N PRO A 67 0.64 5.08 14.20
CA PRO A 67 2.09 5.04 14.12
C PRO A 67 2.57 5.14 12.67
N THR A 68 3.67 5.83 12.47
CA THR A 68 4.37 5.89 11.19
C THR A 68 5.27 4.67 11.06
N VAL A 69 5.09 3.90 9.99
CA VAL A 69 5.98 2.79 9.64
C VAL A 69 6.71 3.15 8.35
N PRO A 70 8.04 3.26 8.35
CA PRO A 70 8.80 3.61 7.15
C PRO A 70 8.47 2.73 5.96
N PHE A 71 8.49 3.30 4.75
CA PHE A 71 8.34 2.53 3.54
C PHE A 71 9.64 1.74 3.28
N LYS A 72 9.47 0.45 3.01
CA LYS A 72 10.50 -0.42 2.47
C LYS A 72 9.88 -1.17 1.30
N GLU A 73 10.57 -1.21 0.18
CA GLU A 73 10.05 -1.96 -0.96
C GLU A 73 9.92 -3.45 -0.62
N ALA A 74 8.87 -4.08 -1.12
CA ALA A 74 8.54 -5.48 -0.83
C ALA A 74 8.39 -5.82 0.67
N TYR A 75 7.77 -4.94 1.45
CA TYR A 75 7.69 -5.03 2.92
C TYR A 75 6.95 -6.26 3.49
N PHE A 76 6.27 -7.05 2.67
CA PHE A 76 5.66 -8.33 3.06
C PHE A 76 6.42 -9.55 2.55
N LEU A 77 7.64 -9.37 2.04
CA LEU A 77 8.35 -10.48 1.41
C LEU A 77 8.64 -11.62 2.38
N ASP A 78 9.08 -11.30 3.59
CA ASP A 78 9.41 -12.31 4.61
C ASP A 78 8.18 -13.13 5.00
N ASP A 79 7.03 -12.47 5.22
CA ASP A 79 5.77 -13.14 5.50
C ASP A 79 5.30 -13.97 4.30
N ALA A 80 5.43 -13.45 3.07
CA ALA A 80 5.04 -14.16 1.87
C ALA A 80 5.89 -15.42 1.62
N LEU A 81 7.18 -15.38 1.89
CA LEU A 81 8.08 -16.53 1.83
C LEU A 81 7.71 -17.59 2.91
N LEU A 82 7.28 -17.14 4.08
CA LEU A 82 6.76 -18.05 5.09
C LEU A 82 5.50 -18.79 4.59
N PHE A 83 4.54 -18.07 3.98
CA PHE A 83 3.37 -18.70 3.36
C PHE A 83 3.74 -19.69 2.26
N GLN A 84 4.70 -19.37 1.42
CA GLN A 84 5.18 -20.24 0.35
C GLN A 84 5.74 -21.56 0.90
N ARG A 85 6.46 -21.52 2.02
CA ARG A 85 7.01 -22.69 2.71
C ARG A 85 5.93 -23.51 3.41
N GLU A 86 5.01 -22.84 4.12
CA GLU A 86 4.02 -23.48 5.00
C GLU A 86 2.76 -23.97 4.25
N VAL A 87 2.50 -23.44 3.05
CA VAL A 87 1.36 -23.79 2.21
C VAL A 87 1.83 -24.13 0.78
N PRO A 88 2.68 -25.16 0.61
CA PRO A 88 3.23 -25.49 -0.69
C PRO A 88 2.16 -26.01 -1.66
N GLY A 89 2.40 -25.88 -2.96
CA GLY A 89 1.57 -26.43 -4.03
C GLY A 89 0.31 -25.63 -4.37
N ILE A 90 0.21 -24.38 -3.90
CA ILE A 90 -0.76 -23.41 -4.38
C ILE A 90 -0.01 -22.14 -4.85
N PRO A 91 -0.32 -21.59 -6.03
CA PRO A 91 0.27 -20.33 -6.49
C PRO A 91 -0.06 -19.18 -5.55
N LEU A 92 0.96 -18.43 -5.14
CA LEU A 92 0.81 -17.25 -4.31
C LEU A 92 1.02 -15.99 -5.15
N VAL A 93 0.10 -15.03 -5.05
CA VAL A 93 0.24 -13.71 -5.65
C VAL A 93 0.84 -12.77 -4.61
N TYR A 94 2.03 -12.26 -4.88
CA TYR A 94 2.67 -11.30 -3.98
C TYR A 94 2.01 -9.93 -4.06
N VAL A 95 1.74 -9.32 -2.92
CA VAL A 95 1.29 -7.92 -2.81
C VAL A 95 2.03 -7.23 -1.67
N GLY A 96 2.54 -6.02 -1.89
CA GLY A 96 3.15 -5.22 -0.83
C GLY A 96 4.34 -4.38 -1.29
N GLY A 97 4.09 -3.11 -1.65
CA GLY A 97 5.09 -2.07 -1.83
C GLY A 97 6.04 -2.26 -3.01
N LEU A 98 5.59 -2.83 -4.11
CA LEU A 98 6.39 -2.94 -5.33
C LEU A 98 6.31 -1.63 -6.13
N VAL A 99 7.46 -1.04 -6.43
CA VAL A 99 7.58 0.22 -7.19
C VAL A 99 8.68 0.16 -8.27
N SER A 100 9.65 -0.75 -8.18
CA SER A 100 10.73 -0.89 -9.16
C SER A 100 10.63 -2.20 -9.95
N ARG A 101 11.06 -2.17 -11.22
CA ARG A 101 11.18 -3.36 -12.05
C ARG A 101 12.09 -4.40 -11.41
N LYS A 102 13.26 -3.98 -10.93
CA LYS A 102 14.24 -4.83 -10.28
C LYS A 102 13.65 -5.64 -9.12
N LYS A 103 12.87 -5.00 -8.25
CA LYS A 103 12.25 -5.68 -7.10
C LYS A 103 11.12 -6.62 -7.52
N ILE A 104 10.39 -6.29 -8.58
CA ILE A 104 9.39 -7.18 -9.17
C ILE A 104 10.05 -8.45 -9.71
N GLU A 105 11.12 -8.31 -10.48
CA GLU A 105 11.88 -9.45 -11.03
C GLU A 105 12.48 -10.32 -9.91
N GLU A 106 13.00 -9.71 -8.84
CA GLU A 106 13.46 -10.43 -7.64
C GLU A 106 12.33 -11.27 -7.03
N VAL A 107 11.16 -10.68 -6.79
CA VAL A 107 10.01 -11.39 -6.22
C VAL A 107 9.55 -12.54 -7.12
N LEU A 108 9.48 -12.32 -8.44
CA LEU A 108 9.13 -13.37 -9.39
C LEU A 108 10.16 -14.50 -9.38
N SER A 109 11.46 -14.19 -9.28
CA SER A 109 12.54 -15.19 -9.20
C SER A 109 12.50 -16.06 -7.94
N LEU A 110 11.89 -15.55 -6.86
CA LEU A 110 11.64 -16.29 -5.62
C LEU A 110 10.45 -17.27 -5.71
N GLY A 111 9.80 -17.38 -6.86
CA GLY A 111 8.75 -18.37 -7.13
C GLY A 111 7.32 -17.85 -6.94
N PHE A 112 7.12 -16.54 -6.85
CA PHE A 112 5.79 -15.95 -6.94
C PHE A 112 5.42 -15.77 -8.42
N PRO A 113 4.42 -16.51 -8.96
CA PRO A 113 4.11 -16.44 -10.40
C PRO A 113 3.45 -15.11 -10.78
N PHE A 114 2.89 -14.39 -9.82
CA PHE A 114 2.18 -13.12 -10.04
C PHE A 114 2.49 -12.11 -8.94
N VAL A 115 2.42 -10.83 -9.31
CA VAL A 115 2.50 -9.70 -8.38
C VAL A 115 1.27 -8.80 -8.55
N GLN A 116 0.82 -8.20 -7.45
CA GLN A 116 -0.25 -7.23 -7.44
C GLN A 116 0.26 -5.88 -6.93
N MET A 117 -0.03 -4.82 -7.68
CA MET A 117 0.35 -3.46 -7.36
C MET A 117 -0.89 -2.57 -7.28
N GLY A 118 -0.97 -1.70 -6.27
CA GLY A 118 -2.05 -0.73 -6.12
C GLY A 118 -1.57 0.70 -6.38
N ARG A 119 -0.96 1.34 -5.39
CA ARG A 119 -0.57 2.76 -5.44
C ARG A 119 0.40 3.11 -6.57
N ALA A 120 1.28 2.21 -6.94
CA ALA A 120 2.18 2.41 -8.07
C ALA A 120 1.41 2.58 -9.39
N LEU A 121 0.35 1.78 -9.61
CA LEU A 121 -0.53 1.92 -10.79
C LEU A 121 -1.45 3.14 -10.71
N LEU A 122 -1.86 3.57 -9.50
CA LEU A 122 -2.56 4.85 -9.34
C LEU A 122 -1.69 6.05 -9.68
N ASN A 123 -0.39 5.97 -9.35
CA ASN A 123 0.58 7.01 -9.68
C ASN A 123 0.95 7.00 -11.16
N THR A 124 1.18 5.80 -11.71
CA THR A 124 1.63 5.60 -13.09
C THR A 124 0.77 4.53 -13.75
N PRO A 125 -0.36 4.88 -14.39
CA PRO A 125 -1.28 3.91 -14.98
C PRO A 125 -0.66 3.01 -16.06
N ASP A 126 0.35 3.51 -16.77
CA ASP A 126 1.13 2.79 -17.80
C ASP A 126 2.43 2.16 -17.26
N LEU A 127 2.52 1.96 -15.95
CA LEU A 127 3.71 1.48 -15.22
C LEU A 127 4.37 0.27 -15.88
N VAL A 128 3.58 -0.76 -16.22
CA VAL A 128 4.10 -2.00 -16.80
C VAL A 128 4.75 -1.76 -18.17
N ASN A 129 4.19 -0.87 -18.99
CA ASN A 129 4.75 -0.53 -20.29
C ASN A 129 6.06 0.26 -20.13
N ARG A 130 6.15 1.16 -19.16
CA ARG A 130 7.39 1.87 -18.85
C ARG A 130 8.48 0.91 -18.36
N MET A 131 8.14 0.01 -17.46
CA MET A 131 9.08 -1.03 -16.99
C MET A 131 9.55 -1.97 -18.11
N LYS A 132 8.74 -2.20 -19.16
CA LYS A 132 9.19 -2.94 -20.34
C LYS A 132 10.16 -2.14 -21.20
N ALA A 133 9.98 -0.83 -21.29
CA ALA A 133 10.80 0.05 -22.10
C ALA A 133 12.14 0.40 -21.42
N GLU A 134 12.17 0.44 -20.09
CA GLU A 134 13.32 0.88 -19.29
C GLU A 134 13.61 -0.14 -18.18
N GLU A 135 14.82 -0.69 -18.18
CA GLU A 135 15.22 -1.77 -17.27
C GLU A 135 15.28 -1.31 -15.81
N ASP A 136 15.81 -0.12 -15.56
CA ASP A 136 15.96 0.44 -14.22
C ASP A 136 14.75 1.31 -13.78
N TYR A 137 13.60 1.18 -14.48
CA TYR A 137 12.44 2.01 -14.17
C TYR A 137 11.94 1.78 -12.74
N CYS A 138 11.75 2.89 -12.04
CA CYS A 138 11.13 2.94 -10.73
C CYS A 138 9.96 3.95 -10.73
N CYS A 139 8.83 3.55 -10.17
CA CYS A 139 7.68 4.44 -9.99
C CYS A 139 8.03 5.58 -9.02
N ASP A 140 7.70 6.80 -9.38
CA ASP A 140 7.97 8.01 -8.58
C ASP A 140 6.89 8.29 -7.50
N CYS A 141 6.22 7.25 -7.01
CA CYS A 141 5.26 7.37 -5.91
C CYS A 141 5.99 7.81 -4.64
N GLY A 142 5.74 9.04 -4.19
CA GLY A 142 6.38 9.62 -3.00
C GLY A 142 5.80 9.15 -1.66
N HIS A 143 4.89 8.16 -1.66
CA HIS A 143 4.30 7.55 -0.46
C HIS A 143 3.63 8.53 0.53
N SER A 144 3.17 9.70 0.06
CA SER A 144 2.44 10.67 0.89
C SER A 144 1.09 10.18 1.42
N ASN A 145 0.63 9.01 0.97
CA ASN A 145 -0.66 8.39 1.31
C ASN A 145 -1.89 9.27 1.01
N PHE A 146 -1.75 10.30 0.20
CA PHE A 146 -2.84 11.19 -0.19
C PHE A 146 -4.01 10.44 -0.83
N CYS A 147 -3.76 9.48 -1.73
CA CYS A 147 -4.79 8.67 -2.36
C CYS A 147 -5.58 7.84 -1.34
N ILE A 148 -4.90 7.30 -0.32
CA ILE A 148 -5.52 6.51 0.75
C ILE A 148 -6.42 7.38 1.64
N ALA A 149 -5.99 8.60 1.98
CA ALA A 149 -6.78 9.52 2.79
C ALA A 149 -8.11 9.94 2.14
N ARG A 150 -8.25 9.77 0.83
CA ARG A 150 -9.45 10.11 0.03
C ARG A 150 -10.35 8.92 -0.31
N MET A 151 -9.91 7.70 -0.05
CA MET A 151 -10.52 6.48 -0.59
C MET A 151 -11.99 6.30 -0.20
N TYR A 152 -12.45 6.88 0.92
CA TYR A 152 -13.84 6.76 1.39
C TYR A 152 -14.72 7.99 1.13
N THR A 153 -14.16 9.09 0.68
CA THR A 153 -14.88 10.38 0.55
C THR A 153 -14.91 10.93 -0.86
N LEU A 154 -13.94 10.58 -1.69
CA LEU A 154 -13.80 11.01 -3.08
C LEU A 154 -13.24 9.86 -3.91
N ASP A 155 -13.19 10.05 -5.23
CA ASP A 155 -12.52 9.12 -6.14
C ASP A 155 -11.05 8.94 -5.73
N MET A 156 -10.63 7.69 -5.58
CA MET A 156 -9.25 7.38 -5.26
C MET A 156 -8.37 7.75 -6.45
N ALA A 157 -7.51 8.75 -6.27
CA ALA A 157 -6.59 9.23 -7.30
C ALA A 157 -5.26 9.67 -6.69
N CYS A 158 -4.20 9.57 -7.48
CA CYS A 158 -2.92 10.20 -7.14
C CYS A 158 -3.06 11.72 -7.25
N HIS A 159 -2.48 12.47 -6.30
CA HIS A 159 -2.49 13.93 -6.31
C HIS A 159 -1.91 14.51 -7.61
N LYS A 160 -0.98 13.80 -8.26
CA LYS A 160 -0.35 14.20 -9.53
C LYS A 160 -1.32 14.21 -10.72
N HIS A 161 -2.43 13.49 -10.63
CA HIS A 161 -3.41 13.35 -11.72
C HIS A 161 -4.74 14.04 -11.45
N LEU A 162 -4.86 14.73 -10.31
CA LEU A 162 -6.08 15.44 -9.99
C LEU A 162 -6.26 16.66 -10.90
N LYS A 163 -7.47 16.78 -11.47
CA LYS A 163 -7.88 17.95 -12.23
C LYS A 163 -8.28 19.12 -11.32
N GLU A 164 -8.70 18.83 -10.12
CA GLU A 164 -9.06 19.84 -9.11
C GLU A 164 -7.81 20.46 -8.49
N LYS A 165 -7.92 21.73 -8.13
CA LYS A 165 -6.84 22.42 -7.43
C LYS A 165 -6.77 21.95 -5.98
N ILE A 166 -5.68 21.30 -5.62
CA ILE A 166 -5.42 20.92 -4.23
C ILE A 166 -5.11 22.18 -3.42
N PRO A 167 -5.76 22.39 -2.25
CA PRO A 167 -5.46 23.54 -1.38
C PRO A 167 -3.97 23.58 -0.97
N THR A 168 -3.38 24.76 -0.92
CA THR A 168 -1.95 24.96 -0.61
C THR A 168 -1.53 24.30 0.72
N SER A 169 -2.43 24.27 1.71
CA SER A 169 -2.15 23.61 3.00
C SER A 169 -1.99 22.10 2.88
N LEU A 170 -2.68 21.47 1.94
CA LEU A 170 -2.57 20.04 1.65
C LEU A 170 -1.36 19.74 0.75
N GLN A 171 -1.05 20.64 -0.20
CA GLN A 171 0.17 20.52 -1.01
C GLN A 171 1.42 20.48 -0.13
N LYS A 172 1.53 21.43 0.84
CA LYS A 172 2.63 21.44 1.83
C LYS A 172 2.68 20.18 2.70
N GLU A 173 1.53 19.57 3.02
CA GLU A 173 1.51 18.30 3.74
C GLU A 173 2.06 17.17 2.86
N ILE A 174 1.64 17.09 1.59
CA ILE A 174 2.10 16.10 0.63
C ILE A 174 3.62 16.17 0.47
N GLU A 175 4.14 17.36 0.17
CA GLU A 175 5.58 17.61 -0.01
C GLU A 175 6.39 17.15 1.22
N ARG A 176 5.98 17.56 2.42
CA ARG A 176 6.61 17.13 3.67
C ARG A 176 6.61 15.60 3.85
N LEU A 177 5.48 14.95 3.58
CA LEU A 177 5.36 13.49 3.73
C LEU A 177 6.18 12.72 2.71
N GLU A 178 6.32 13.26 1.49
CA GLU A 178 7.18 12.68 0.45
C GLU A 178 8.67 12.85 0.78
N GLU A 179 9.05 13.96 1.41
CA GLU A 179 10.41 14.16 1.93
C GLU A 179 10.72 13.19 3.09
N GLU A 180 9.79 13.08 4.06
CA GLU A 180 9.91 12.13 5.19
C GLU A 180 9.99 10.66 4.74
N ALA A 181 9.36 10.31 3.63
CA ALA A 181 9.39 8.94 3.09
C ALA A 181 10.68 8.60 2.33
N ARG A 182 11.45 9.61 1.90
CA ARG A 182 12.72 9.44 1.19
C ARG A 182 13.93 9.41 2.15
N SER A 183 13.76 9.96 3.37
CA SER A 183 14.79 9.97 4.41
C SER A 183 14.88 8.62 5.13
#